data_e0ae23f5eb9a7c4d982f162157d3920e
#
_entry.id   e0ae23f5eb9a7c4d982f162157d3920e
#
_cell.length_a   1.000
_cell.length_b   1.000
_cell.length_c   1.000
_cell.angle_alpha   90.00
_cell.angle_beta   90.00
_cell.angle_gamma   90.00
#
_symmetry.space_group_name_H-M   'P 1'
#
loop_
_entity.id
_entity.type
_entity.pdbx_description
1 polymer ?
#
loop_
_entity_poly.entity_id
_entity_poly.type
_entity_poly.pdbx_seq_one_letter_code
_entity_poly.pdbx_strand_id
1 'polypeptide(L)'
;MKFEVLRLGSAMVLAAALTTAGAAQAQQTSWRPFVTVTPLYQGKGDLDGGGDYSAGSAIVRAGVSGDLGRGNRTGVSLNYDYTDYSFSDPVHFDGIAPWNIVQRLGVSGLLAFGLSEGWGVGLAPSLDWFRENGAEAGNAFTWGGIVSATKRFDDGNRLGFGMGVFEGIEKTNIFPFLLVDWRFNDRWRLVNPLPAGPTGPAGLEIEYRFDGGWNVGLGAAWRITRFRLNKDGAVPNGIGEERGVPLFLRATHALGKMKSLNLYAGLVTNGQLRVEDSSGSEIRRVNFGTMPIFGATFIARF
;
A
#
# COMPACT_ATOMS: atom_id res chain seq x y z
N MET A 1 21.71 -25.58 -2.45
CA MET A 1 21.00 -24.35 -2.80
C MET A 1 20.31 -24.59 -4.14
N LYS A 2 19.05 -25.04 -4.11
CA LYS A 2 18.24 -25.29 -5.33
C LYS A 2 17.20 -24.17 -5.37
N PHE A 3 17.34 -23.27 -6.34
CA PHE A 3 16.30 -22.31 -6.67
C PHE A 3 15.17 -23.08 -7.38
N GLU A 4 14.05 -23.29 -6.71
CA GLU A 4 12.82 -23.67 -7.39
C GLU A 4 12.27 -22.46 -8.14
N VAL A 5 12.22 -22.59 -9.45
CA VAL A 5 11.63 -21.61 -10.35
C VAL A 5 10.14 -21.55 -10.07
N LEU A 6 9.71 -20.42 -9.50
CA LEU A 6 8.31 -20.11 -9.22
C LEU A 6 7.50 -20.26 -10.50
N ARG A 7 6.47 -21.12 -10.48
CA ARG A 7 5.51 -21.28 -11.58
C ARG A 7 4.65 -20.00 -11.70
N LEU A 8 5.13 -19.05 -12.48
CA LEU A 8 4.45 -17.82 -12.89
C LEU A 8 3.34 -18.05 -13.96
N GLY A 9 2.82 -19.28 -14.05
CA GLY A 9 1.92 -19.68 -15.15
C GLY A 9 0.46 -19.27 -15.05
N SER A 10 -0.03 -18.73 -13.94
CA SER A 10 -1.49 -18.48 -13.77
C SER A 10 -1.90 -17.00 -13.71
N ALA A 11 -0.96 -16.07 -13.69
CA ALA A 11 -1.28 -14.63 -13.58
C ALA A 11 -1.44 -13.91 -14.94
N MET A 12 -1.13 -14.56 -16.05
CA MET A 12 -1.17 -13.93 -17.39
C MET A 12 -2.53 -13.97 -18.10
N VAL A 13 -3.52 -14.68 -17.57
CA VAL A 13 -4.81 -14.88 -18.29
C VAL A 13 -5.84 -13.78 -18.01
N LEU A 14 -5.68 -12.95 -16.96
CA LEU A 14 -6.68 -11.94 -16.62
C LEU A 14 -6.55 -10.60 -17.37
N ALA A 15 -5.46 -10.36 -18.07
CA ALA A 15 -5.24 -9.09 -18.79
C ALA A 15 -5.95 -9.01 -20.17
N ALA A 16 -6.46 -10.11 -20.71
CA ALA A 16 -7.01 -10.17 -22.06
C ALA A 16 -8.55 -9.97 -22.16
N ALA A 17 -9.28 -9.89 -21.04
CA ALA A 17 -10.75 -9.89 -21.05
C ALA A 17 -11.40 -8.49 -21.05
N LEU A 18 -10.65 -7.39 -21.08
CA LEU A 18 -11.19 -6.03 -20.99
C LEU A 18 -11.31 -5.27 -22.33
N THR A 19 -11.18 -5.93 -23.47
CA THR A 19 -11.14 -5.23 -24.77
C THR A 19 -12.44 -5.25 -25.59
N THR A 20 -13.56 -5.77 -25.08
CA THR A 20 -14.83 -5.76 -25.80
C THR A 20 -15.99 -5.23 -24.97
N ALA A 21 -16.10 -3.91 -24.84
CA ALA A 21 -17.36 -3.27 -24.46
C ALA A 21 -17.66 -2.16 -25.45
N GLY A 22 -18.80 -2.33 -26.13
CA GLY A 22 -19.26 -1.61 -27.31
C GLY A 22 -19.48 -0.12 -27.17
N ALA A 23 -19.42 0.54 -28.31
CA ALA A 23 -19.62 1.95 -28.54
C ALA A 23 -21.05 2.39 -28.19
N ALA A 24 -21.20 3.17 -27.12
CA ALA A 24 -22.29 4.11 -26.95
C ALA A 24 -21.67 5.52 -26.95
N GLN A 25 -22.11 6.37 -27.84
CA GLN A 25 -21.74 7.79 -27.91
C GLN A 25 -22.29 8.54 -26.71
N ALA A 26 -21.54 8.47 -25.60
CA ALA A 26 -21.62 9.41 -24.49
C ALA A 26 -20.24 10.03 -24.35
N GLN A 27 -20.15 11.34 -24.01
CA GLN A 27 -18.90 12.10 -23.79
C GLN A 27 -17.72 11.17 -23.51
N GLN A 28 -16.74 11.09 -24.42
CA GLN A 28 -15.69 10.08 -24.40
C GLN A 28 -14.92 10.15 -23.07
N THR A 29 -15.37 9.37 -22.10
CA THR A 29 -14.61 9.08 -20.89
C THR A 29 -13.37 8.33 -21.33
N SER A 30 -12.22 8.98 -21.33
CA SER A 30 -10.96 8.32 -21.67
C SER A 30 -10.53 7.41 -20.54
N TRP A 31 -10.98 6.17 -20.57
CA TRP A 31 -10.49 5.15 -19.64
C TRP A 31 -9.02 4.85 -19.90
N ARG A 32 -8.23 4.91 -18.86
CA ARG A 32 -6.79 4.67 -18.93
C ARG A 32 -6.43 3.48 -18.04
N PRO A 33 -6.07 2.35 -18.63
CA PRO A 33 -5.52 1.24 -17.88
C PRO A 33 -4.19 1.63 -17.22
N PHE A 34 -3.93 1.04 -16.07
CA PHE A 34 -2.64 1.19 -15.38
C PHE A 34 -2.22 -0.10 -14.70
N VAL A 35 -0.93 -0.22 -14.53
CA VAL A 35 -0.32 -1.26 -13.71
C VAL A 35 0.78 -0.63 -12.85
N THR A 36 0.90 -1.11 -11.62
CA THR A 36 1.96 -0.75 -10.67
C THR A 36 2.52 -2.04 -10.10
N VAL A 37 3.84 -2.18 -10.12
CA VAL A 37 4.55 -3.33 -9.55
C VAL A 37 5.63 -2.81 -8.61
N THR A 38 5.65 -3.34 -7.38
CA THR A 38 6.59 -2.92 -6.35
C THR A 38 7.20 -4.14 -5.65
N PRO A 39 8.40 -4.59 -6.02
CA PRO A 39 9.23 -5.38 -5.14
C PRO A 39 9.74 -4.52 -3.98
N LEU A 40 9.71 -5.09 -2.77
CA LEU A 40 10.14 -4.45 -1.53
C LEU A 40 10.87 -5.46 -0.67
N TYR A 41 11.98 -5.05 -0.06
CA TYR A 41 12.73 -5.84 0.89
C TYR A 41 12.94 -5.06 2.19
N GLN A 42 12.54 -5.66 3.30
CA GLN A 42 12.87 -5.23 4.67
C GLN A 42 13.99 -6.13 5.16
N GLY A 43 15.14 -5.55 5.43
CA GLY A 43 16.28 -6.27 5.97
C GLY A 43 16.03 -6.73 7.40
N LYS A 44 17.05 -7.27 8.05
CA LYS A 44 16.93 -7.78 9.42
C LYS A 44 16.60 -6.67 10.41
N GLY A 45 15.66 -6.99 11.30
CA GLY A 45 15.31 -6.20 12.47
C GLY A 45 15.34 -7.10 13.71
N ASP A 46 16.18 -6.75 14.68
CA ASP A 46 16.31 -7.50 15.93
C ASP A 46 15.01 -7.39 16.74
N LEU A 47 14.53 -8.51 17.28
CA LEU A 47 13.36 -8.56 18.15
C LEU A 47 13.77 -8.32 19.59
N ASP A 48 13.02 -7.51 20.34
CA ASP A 48 13.22 -7.35 21.77
C ASP A 48 13.15 -8.74 22.43
N GLY A 49 14.19 -9.06 23.23
CA GLY A 49 14.30 -10.34 23.92
C GLY A 49 14.95 -11.48 23.14
N GLY A 50 15.31 -11.26 21.89
CA GLY A 50 16.13 -12.15 21.07
C GLY A 50 15.49 -12.63 19.78
N GLY A 51 16.35 -12.92 18.82
CA GLY A 51 16.00 -13.26 17.46
C GLY A 51 15.89 -12.06 16.55
N ASP A 52 15.69 -12.33 15.28
CA ASP A 52 15.48 -11.31 14.24
C ASP A 52 14.42 -11.74 13.22
N TYR A 53 13.94 -10.80 12.42
CA TYR A 53 13.15 -11.13 11.23
C TYR A 53 13.51 -10.22 10.06
N SER A 54 13.15 -10.67 8.86
CA SER A 54 13.19 -9.90 7.63
C SER A 54 11.98 -10.23 6.78
N ALA A 55 11.67 -9.42 5.76
CA ALA A 55 10.54 -9.67 4.89
C ALA A 55 10.82 -9.25 3.44
N GLY A 56 10.39 -10.09 2.50
CA GLY A 56 10.39 -9.80 1.08
C GLY A 56 8.96 -9.67 0.55
N SER A 57 8.63 -8.58 -0.15
CA SER A 57 7.27 -8.36 -0.66
C SER A 57 7.24 -8.10 -2.15
N ALA A 58 6.16 -8.54 -2.79
CA ALA A 58 5.78 -8.16 -4.14
C ALA A 58 4.36 -7.58 -4.11
N ILE A 59 4.19 -6.33 -4.53
CA ILE A 59 2.94 -5.60 -4.49
C ILE A 59 2.53 -5.27 -5.92
N VAL A 60 1.34 -5.68 -6.34
CA VAL A 60 0.82 -5.44 -7.68
C VAL A 60 -0.54 -4.76 -7.60
N ARG A 61 -0.71 -3.71 -8.38
CA ARG A 61 -1.98 -3.01 -8.57
C ARG A 61 -2.25 -2.91 -10.07
N ALA A 62 -3.41 -3.32 -10.52
CA ALA A 62 -3.83 -3.19 -11.91
C ALA A 62 -5.27 -2.69 -11.98
N GLY A 63 -5.56 -1.77 -12.87
CA GLY A 63 -6.89 -1.20 -12.93
C GLY A 63 -7.11 -0.27 -14.10
N VAL A 64 -8.26 0.38 -14.06
CA VAL A 64 -8.64 1.41 -15.01
C VAL A 64 -9.10 2.66 -14.26
N SER A 65 -8.77 3.82 -14.78
CA SER A 65 -9.28 5.09 -14.27
C SER A 65 -9.76 5.97 -15.42
N GLY A 66 -10.82 6.73 -15.20
CA GLY A 66 -11.41 7.61 -16.18
C GLY A 66 -11.61 9.01 -15.65
N ASP A 67 -11.46 9.99 -16.53
CA ASP A 67 -11.85 11.38 -16.31
C ASP A 67 -13.27 11.57 -16.83
N LEU A 68 -14.19 11.94 -15.94
CA LEU A 68 -15.61 12.17 -16.26
C LEU A 68 -15.89 13.65 -16.61
N GLY A 69 -14.85 14.46 -16.72
CA GLY A 69 -14.97 15.92 -16.93
C GLY A 69 -15.32 16.70 -15.67
N ARG A 70 -15.21 18.03 -15.76
CA ARG A 70 -15.48 18.97 -14.64
C ARG A 70 -14.68 18.65 -13.36
N GLY A 71 -13.51 17.98 -13.46
CA GLY A 71 -12.71 17.55 -12.33
C GLY A 71 -13.19 16.26 -11.66
N ASN A 72 -14.18 15.59 -12.22
CA ASN A 72 -14.65 14.31 -11.73
C ASN A 72 -13.80 13.17 -12.26
N ARG A 73 -13.50 12.20 -11.41
CA ARG A 73 -12.69 11.02 -11.75
C ARG A 73 -13.30 9.78 -11.13
N THR A 74 -13.14 8.67 -11.82
CA THR A 74 -13.53 7.36 -11.31
C THR A 74 -12.48 6.30 -11.67
N GLY A 75 -12.50 5.18 -10.98
CA GLY A 75 -11.60 4.08 -11.26
C GLY A 75 -11.91 2.85 -10.44
N VAL A 76 -11.36 1.74 -10.89
CA VAL A 76 -11.38 0.46 -10.17
C VAL A 76 -10.02 -0.21 -10.34
N SER A 77 -9.55 -0.87 -9.29
CA SER A 77 -8.30 -1.64 -9.32
C SER A 77 -8.41 -2.95 -8.57
N LEU A 78 -7.67 -3.92 -9.04
CA LEU A 78 -7.33 -5.16 -8.36
C LEU A 78 -5.99 -4.95 -7.67
N ASN A 79 -5.89 -5.44 -6.43
CA ASN A 79 -4.72 -5.33 -5.57
C ASN A 79 -4.27 -6.73 -5.16
N TYR A 80 -2.98 -7.02 -5.33
CA TYR A 80 -2.38 -8.25 -4.85
C TYR A 80 -1.07 -7.93 -4.15
N ASP A 81 -0.93 -8.36 -2.90
CA ASP A 81 0.28 -8.27 -2.11
C ASP A 81 0.69 -9.68 -1.67
N TYR A 82 1.96 -9.96 -1.80
CA TYR A 82 2.62 -11.17 -1.31
C TYR A 82 3.78 -10.73 -0.45
N THR A 83 3.86 -11.25 0.77
CA THR A 83 4.98 -11.00 1.68
C THR A 83 5.44 -12.31 2.29
N ASP A 84 6.73 -12.59 2.15
CA ASP A 84 7.41 -13.73 2.76
C ASP A 84 8.24 -13.23 3.93
N TYR A 85 7.92 -13.71 5.14
CA TYR A 85 8.60 -13.38 6.39
C TYR A 85 9.57 -14.49 6.75
N SER A 86 10.77 -14.12 7.12
CA SER A 86 11.80 -15.02 7.64
C SER A 86 12.15 -14.62 9.06
N PHE A 87 11.90 -15.51 10.02
CA PHE A 87 12.24 -15.34 11.43
C PHE A 87 13.44 -16.21 11.78
N SER A 88 14.34 -15.71 12.61
CA SER A 88 15.50 -16.42 13.15
C SER A 88 15.46 -16.31 14.67
N ASP A 89 15.39 -17.46 15.33
CA ASP A 89 15.37 -17.60 16.80
C ASP A 89 14.40 -16.64 17.52
N PRO A 90 13.10 -16.61 17.12
CA PRO A 90 12.14 -15.64 17.68
C PRO A 90 11.74 -16.03 19.12
N VAL A 91 12.56 -15.70 20.09
CA VAL A 91 12.45 -16.11 21.53
C VAL A 91 11.08 -15.73 22.09
N HIS A 92 10.57 -14.52 21.80
CA HIS A 92 9.27 -14.06 22.26
C HIS A 92 8.07 -14.86 21.71
N PHE A 93 8.30 -15.68 20.70
CA PHE A 93 7.32 -16.57 20.11
C PHE A 93 7.67 -18.05 20.35
N ASP A 94 8.32 -18.34 21.50
CA ASP A 94 8.73 -19.70 21.94
C ASP A 94 9.63 -20.40 20.91
N GLY A 95 10.41 -19.66 20.13
CA GLY A 95 11.27 -20.17 19.06
C GLY A 95 10.54 -20.56 17.77
N ILE A 96 9.23 -20.31 17.70
CA ILE A 96 8.41 -20.65 16.54
C ILE A 96 8.04 -19.37 15.78
N ALA A 97 8.23 -19.35 14.47
CA ALA A 97 7.80 -18.24 13.64
C ALA A 97 6.29 -17.99 13.82
N PRO A 98 5.86 -16.79 14.18
CA PRO A 98 4.45 -16.51 14.44
C PRO A 98 3.59 -16.55 13.17
N TRP A 99 4.21 -16.33 12.00
CA TRP A 99 3.64 -16.45 10.66
C TRP A 99 4.75 -16.56 9.62
N ASN A 100 4.39 -16.87 8.37
CA ASN A 100 5.33 -17.00 7.27
C ASN A 100 4.87 -16.17 6.06
N ILE A 101 4.14 -16.78 5.14
CA ILE A 101 3.68 -16.14 3.90
C ILE A 101 2.33 -15.48 4.12
N VAL A 102 2.28 -14.18 3.93
CA VAL A 102 1.07 -13.38 4.04
C VAL A 102 0.67 -12.83 2.68
N GLN A 103 -0.59 -12.94 2.33
CA GLN A 103 -1.14 -12.51 1.05
C GLN A 103 -2.34 -11.59 1.26
N ARG A 104 -2.45 -10.59 0.40
CA ARG A 104 -3.65 -9.75 0.27
C ARG A 104 -4.18 -9.84 -1.15
N LEU A 105 -5.46 -10.09 -1.29
CA LEU A 105 -6.21 -9.91 -2.52
C LEU A 105 -7.29 -8.87 -2.27
N GLY A 106 -7.42 -7.87 -3.13
CA GLY A 106 -8.40 -6.82 -2.91
C GLY A 106 -8.92 -6.17 -4.17
N VAL A 107 -10.05 -5.51 -4.03
CA VAL A 107 -10.66 -4.64 -5.04
C VAL A 107 -10.85 -3.26 -4.42
N SER A 108 -10.42 -2.21 -5.13
CA SER A 108 -10.60 -0.83 -4.67
C SER A 108 -11.27 0.00 -5.76
N GLY A 109 -12.17 0.89 -5.32
CA GLY A 109 -12.79 1.91 -6.15
C GLY A 109 -12.18 3.29 -5.92
N LEU A 110 -12.38 4.18 -6.86
CA LEU A 110 -12.09 5.61 -6.74
C LEU A 110 -13.25 6.40 -7.32
N LEU A 111 -13.79 7.31 -6.55
CA LEU A 111 -14.73 8.32 -6.96
C LEU A 111 -14.23 9.67 -6.46
N ALA A 112 -14.05 10.63 -7.34
CA ALA A 112 -13.66 11.98 -6.98
C ALA A 112 -14.53 12.97 -7.74
N PHE A 113 -15.01 13.99 -7.04
CA PHE A 113 -15.92 15.01 -7.57
C PHE A 113 -15.33 16.39 -7.34
N GLY A 114 -15.21 17.16 -8.42
CA GLY A 114 -14.89 18.58 -8.36
C GLY A 114 -16.16 19.37 -8.01
N LEU A 115 -16.06 20.21 -6.99
CA LEU A 115 -17.11 21.14 -6.56
C LEU A 115 -16.75 22.56 -6.97
N SER A 116 -17.63 23.51 -6.67
CA SER A 116 -17.37 24.94 -6.90
C SER A 116 -16.17 25.45 -6.10
N GLU A 117 -15.63 26.56 -6.51
CA GLU A 117 -14.55 27.29 -5.81
C GLU A 117 -13.30 26.47 -5.52
N GLY A 118 -12.98 25.47 -6.36
CA GLY A 118 -11.80 24.63 -6.19
C GLY A 118 -11.90 23.58 -5.09
N TRP A 119 -13.06 23.37 -4.48
CA TRP A 119 -13.30 22.25 -3.58
C TRP A 119 -13.42 20.93 -4.37
N GLY A 120 -13.08 19.85 -3.73
CA GLY A 120 -13.26 18.51 -4.25
C GLY A 120 -13.48 17.52 -3.11
N VAL A 121 -14.27 16.49 -3.39
CA VAL A 121 -14.51 15.38 -2.47
C VAL A 121 -14.10 14.06 -3.13
N GLY A 122 -13.62 13.13 -2.33
CA GLY A 122 -13.18 11.81 -2.80
C GLY A 122 -13.73 10.71 -1.91
N LEU A 123 -14.03 9.57 -2.55
CA LEU A 123 -14.38 8.32 -1.90
C LEU A 123 -13.58 7.19 -2.55
N ALA A 124 -12.89 6.39 -1.75
CA ALA A 124 -12.12 5.25 -2.21
C ALA A 124 -12.50 4.00 -1.39
N PRO A 125 -13.59 3.28 -1.75
CA PRO A 125 -13.96 2.04 -1.09
C PRO A 125 -12.98 0.92 -1.43
N SER A 126 -12.83 -0.04 -0.52
CA SER A 126 -12.09 -1.28 -0.77
C SER A 126 -12.72 -2.48 -0.09
N LEU A 127 -12.50 -3.64 -0.70
CA LEU A 127 -12.81 -4.96 -0.21
C LEU A 127 -11.51 -5.77 -0.28
N ASP A 128 -11.07 -6.34 0.82
CA ASP A 128 -9.78 -7.00 0.90
C ASP A 128 -9.89 -8.33 1.66
N TRP A 129 -9.08 -9.30 1.26
CA TRP A 129 -8.81 -10.54 1.99
C TRP A 129 -7.34 -10.56 2.35
N PHE A 130 -7.03 -10.38 3.63
CA PHE A 130 -5.67 -10.29 4.11
C PHE A 130 -5.36 -11.45 5.05
N ARG A 131 -4.55 -12.39 4.63
CA ARG A 131 -4.35 -13.66 5.32
C ARG A 131 -2.97 -14.26 5.15
N GLU A 132 -2.55 -15.03 6.15
CA GLU A 132 -1.47 -15.99 6.03
C GLU A 132 -1.89 -17.16 5.12
N ASN A 133 -0.93 -17.79 4.47
CA ASN A 133 -1.16 -19.01 3.71
C ASN A 133 -1.72 -20.10 4.63
N GLY A 134 -2.80 -20.77 4.22
CA GLY A 134 -3.54 -21.74 5.03
C GLY A 134 -4.65 -21.16 5.93
N ALA A 135 -4.79 -19.85 6.03
CA ALA A 135 -5.92 -19.24 6.73
C ALA A 135 -7.23 -19.32 5.91
N GLU A 136 -8.35 -19.44 6.59
CA GLU A 136 -9.67 -19.45 5.96
C GLU A 136 -10.03 -18.07 5.37
N ALA A 137 -10.44 -18.04 4.10
CA ALA A 137 -10.73 -16.80 3.40
C ALA A 137 -11.90 -16.02 4.02
N GLY A 138 -12.92 -16.70 4.53
CA GLY A 138 -14.08 -16.06 5.17
C GLY A 138 -13.73 -15.21 6.38
N ASN A 139 -12.75 -15.66 7.16
CA ASN A 139 -12.30 -15.00 8.39
C ASN A 139 -11.24 -13.90 8.14
N ALA A 140 -10.82 -13.72 6.90
CA ALA A 140 -9.80 -12.76 6.49
C ALA A 140 -10.39 -11.56 5.73
N PHE A 141 -11.70 -11.52 5.56
CA PHE A 141 -12.38 -10.46 4.84
C PHE A 141 -12.40 -9.15 5.64
N THR A 142 -12.04 -8.07 4.95
CA THR A 142 -12.09 -6.70 5.48
C THR A 142 -12.72 -5.80 4.42
N TRP A 143 -13.40 -4.77 4.87
CA TRP A 143 -13.98 -3.78 3.97
C TRP A 143 -13.88 -2.38 4.58
N GLY A 144 -13.99 -1.39 3.75
CA GLY A 144 -13.94 -0.02 4.22
C GLY A 144 -13.68 0.96 3.11
N GLY A 145 -13.09 2.08 3.46
CA GLY A 145 -12.75 3.09 2.47
C GLY A 145 -12.18 4.36 3.08
N ILE A 146 -11.80 5.23 2.18
CA ILE A 146 -11.29 6.56 2.49
C ILE A 146 -12.32 7.58 1.99
N VAL A 147 -12.68 8.52 2.84
CA VAL A 147 -13.39 9.75 2.44
C VAL A 147 -12.43 10.92 2.55
N SER A 148 -12.55 11.89 1.66
CA SER A 148 -11.67 13.05 1.66
C SER A 148 -12.34 14.30 1.13
N ALA A 149 -11.87 15.45 1.62
CA ALA A 149 -12.19 16.76 1.09
C ALA A 149 -10.90 17.54 0.84
N THR A 150 -10.80 18.19 -0.31
CA THR A 150 -9.62 18.96 -0.70
C THR A 150 -10.02 20.32 -1.25
N LYS A 151 -9.19 21.33 -0.99
CA LYS A 151 -9.28 22.66 -1.59
C LYS A 151 -8.08 22.86 -2.52
N ARG A 152 -8.34 23.18 -3.78
CA ARG A 152 -7.36 23.68 -4.72
C ARG A 152 -7.37 25.22 -4.66
N PHE A 153 -6.19 25.79 -4.52
CA PHE A 153 -5.97 27.23 -4.53
C PHE A 153 -5.64 27.73 -5.95
N ASP A 154 -5.70 29.05 -6.17
CA ASP A 154 -5.52 29.67 -7.49
C ASP A 154 -4.10 29.45 -8.04
N ASP A 155 -3.09 29.34 -7.18
CA ASP A 155 -1.69 28.99 -7.53
C ASP A 155 -1.50 27.51 -7.89
N GLY A 156 -2.59 26.71 -7.84
CA GLY A 156 -2.60 25.28 -8.14
C GLY A 156 -2.22 24.38 -6.95
N ASN A 157 -1.85 24.95 -5.81
CA ASN A 157 -1.62 24.21 -4.57
C ASN A 157 -2.90 23.54 -4.07
N ARG A 158 -2.76 22.45 -3.31
CA ARG A 158 -3.88 21.70 -2.79
C ARG A 158 -3.63 21.30 -1.35
N LEU A 159 -4.62 21.56 -0.50
CA LEU A 159 -4.69 21.05 0.87
C LEU A 159 -6.03 20.36 1.10
N GLY A 160 -6.04 19.40 2.00
CA GLY A 160 -7.26 18.71 2.34
C GLY A 160 -7.09 17.81 3.54
N PHE A 161 -8.17 17.15 3.85
CA PHE A 161 -8.28 16.21 4.95
C PHE A 161 -8.93 14.92 4.45
N GLY A 162 -8.41 13.78 4.92
CA GLY A 162 -8.97 12.47 4.66
C GLY A 162 -9.17 11.70 5.95
N MET A 163 -10.09 10.76 5.91
CA MET A 163 -10.35 9.80 6.97
C MET A 163 -10.53 8.41 6.35
N GLY A 164 -9.71 7.46 6.80
CA GLY A 164 -9.89 6.05 6.51
C GLY A 164 -10.74 5.40 7.60
N VAL A 165 -11.73 4.61 7.19
CA VAL A 165 -12.57 3.78 8.07
C VAL A 165 -12.60 2.39 7.48
N PHE A 166 -12.06 1.43 8.21
CA PHE A 166 -11.96 0.05 7.75
C PHE A 166 -12.45 -0.90 8.85
N GLU A 167 -13.45 -1.68 8.52
CA GLU A 167 -13.85 -2.84 9.30
C GLU A 167 -12.84 -3.94 8.99
N GLY A 168 -11.90 -4.10 9.88
CA GLY A 168 -10.82 -5.06 9.77
C GLY A 168 -11.13 -6.37 10.48
N ILE A 169 -10.12 -7.22 10.58
CA ILE A 169 -10.21 -8.49 11.29
C ILE A 169 -10.33 -8.21 12.80
N GLU A 170 -11.51 -8.46 13.38
CA GLU A 170 -11.87 -8.25 14.81
C GLU A 170 -11.61 -6.80 15.32
N LYS A 171 -11.57 -5.81 14.43
CA LYS A 171 -11.31 -4.42 14.84
C LYS A 171 -11.68 -3.42 13.75
N THR A 172 -12.41 -2.37 14.11
CA THR A 172 -12.56 -1.18 13.25
C THR A 172 -11.35 -0.26 13.40
N ASN A 173 -10.73 0.11 12.29
CA ASN A 173 -9.61 1.04 12.23
C ASN A 173 -10.08 2.36 11.65
N ILE A 174 -9.87 3.45 12.38
CA ILE A 174 -10.16 4.81 11.94
C ILE A 174 -8.87 5.61 12.02
N PHE A 175 -8.47 6.24 10.93
CA PHE A 175 -7.30 7.08 10.91
C PHE A 175 -7.52 8.35 10.07
N PRO A 176 -7.38 9.53 10.67
CA PRO A 176 -7.35 10.79 9.96
C PRO A 176 -5.98 11.02 9.33
N PHE A 177 -5.93 11.73 8.20
CA PHE A 177 -4.69 12.14 7.57
C PHE A 177 -4.87 13.43 6.77
N LEU A 178 -3.76 14.14 6.55
CA LEU A 178 -3.72 15.32 5.71
C LEU A 178 -3.49 14.93 4.25
N LEU A 179 -4.15 15.65 3.35
CA LEU A 179 -3.90 15.61 1.91
C LEU A 179 -3.17 16.88 1.52
N VAL A 180 -1.97 16.73 0.98
CA VAL A 180 -1.10 17.84 0.67
C VAL A 180 -0.51 17.66 -0.74
N ASP A 181 -0.57 18.72 -1.51
CA ASP A 181 0.15 18.90 -2.77
C ASP A 181 0.52 20.38 -2.84
N TRP A 182 1.63 20.73 -2.20
CA TRP A 182 2.03 22.10 -1.99
C TRP A 182 3.40 22.40 -2.63
N ARG A 183 3.42 23.29 -3.59
CA ARG A 183 4.63 23.76 -4.24
C ARG A 183 5.10 25.05 -3.57
N PHE A 184 6.27 25.00 -2.97
CA PHE A 184 6.89 26.18 -2.39
C PHE A 184 7.54 27.05 -3.48
N ASN A 185 8.06 26.40 -4.54
CA ASN A 185 8.66 27.00 -5.73
C ASN A 185 8.75 25.93 -6.85
N ASP A 186 9.44 26.23 -7.94
CA ASP A 186 9.59 25.34 -9.11
C ASP A 186 10.32 24.02 -8.79
N ARG A 187 11.09 23.97 -7.70
CA ARG A 187 11.90 22.80 -7.32
C ARG A 187 11.40 22.06 -6.10
N TRP A 188 10.85 22.75 -5.09
CA TRP A 188 10.44 22.15 -3.83
C TRP A 188 8.93 21.97 -3.75
N ARG A 189 8.51 20.77 -3.34
CA ARG A 189 7.11 20.40 -3.18
C ARG A 189 6.92 19.50 -1.96
N LEU A 190 5.85 19.71 -1.21
CA LEU A 190 5.37 18.82 -0.15
C LEU A 190 4.16 18.04 -0.67
N VAL A 191 4.19 16.72 -0.55
CA VAL A 191 3.12 15.84 -1.06
C VAL A 191 2.85 14.67 -0.11
N ASN A 192 1.74 14.00 -0.30
CA ASN A 192 1.59 12.66 0.24
C ASN A 192 2.42 11.69 -0.61
N PRO A 193 3.11 10.72 0.01
CA PRO A 193 3.87 9.73 -0.71
C PRO A 193 2.97 8.84 -1.57
N LEU A 194 3.55 8.20 -2.57
CA LEU A 194 2.82 7.21 -3.38
C LEU A 194 2.31 6.08 -2.48
N PRO A 195 1.03 5.68 -2.59
CA PRO A 195 0.47 4.57 -1.80
C PRO A 195 0.94 3.20 -2.33
N ALA A 196 2.24 3.06 -2.54
CA ALA A 196 2.89 1.86 -3.06
C ALA A 196 4.21 1.63 -2.31
N GLY A 197 4.60 0.39 -2.14
CA GLY A 197 5.84 0.04 -1.45
C GLY A 197 5.78 0.31 0.05
N PRO A 198 6.80 0.98 0.61
CA PRO A 198 6.91 1.20 2.05
C PRO A 198 5.91 2.21 2.59
N THR A 199 5.21 2.91 1.71
CA THR A 199 4.36 4.05 2.06
C THR A 199 2.90 3.65 2.25
N GLY A 200 2.14 4.51 2.89
CA GLY A 200 0.69 4.40 3.06
C GLY A 200 0.03 5.77 2.85
N PRO A 201 -1.30 5.87 2.93
CA PRO A 201 -2.00 7.13 2.76
C PRO A 201 -1.67 8.16 3.85
N ALA A 202 -1.30 7.70 5.04
CA ALA A 202 -0.94 8.54 6.17
C ALA A 202 0.57 8.81 6.18
N GLY A 203 1.05 9.73 5.36
CA GLY A 203 2.45 10.11 5.27
C GLY A 203 2.65 11.44 4.58
N LEU A 204 3.84 11.99 4.71
CA LEU A 204 4.28 13.21 4.04
C LEU A 204 5.67 13.01 3.44
N GLU A 205 5.91 13.67 2.33
CA GLU A 205 7.17 13.63 1.59
C GLU A 205 7.49 15.02 1.06
N ILE A 206 8.70 15.50 1.31
CA ILE A 206 9.24 16.69 0.66
C ILE A 206 10.06 16.27 -0.54
N GLU A 207 9.70 16.76 -1.70
CA GLU A 207 10.34 16.45 -2.98
C GLU A 207 11.18 17.62 -3.47
N TYR A 208 12.32 17.29 -4.06
CA TYR A 208 13.14 18.22 -4.85
C TYR A 208 13.21 17.76 -6.29
N ARG A 209 12.90 18.65 -7.22
CA ARG A 209 12.98 18.40 -8.66
C ARG A 209 14.34 18.83 -9.18
N PHE A 210 15.05 17.90 -9.79
CA PHE A 210 16.28 18.13 -10.52
C PHE A 210 16.00 18.39 -12.00
N ASP A 211 16.93 19.08 -12.67
CA ASP A 211 16.96 19.12 -14.11
C ASP A 211 17.24 17.69 -14.65
N GLY A 212 16.73 17.36 -15.86
CA GLY A 212 16.89 16.00 -16.42
C GLY A 212 15.83 14.98 -16.01
N GLY A 213 14.73 15.41 -15.37
CA GLY A 213 13.56 14.56 -15.14
C GLY A 213 13.64 13.66 -13.90
N TRP A 214 14.58 13.92 -13.01
CA TRP A 214 14.67 13.27 -11.70
C TRP A 214 13.99 14.08 -10.62
N ASN A 215 13.25 13.41 -9.73
CA ASN A 215 12.79 13.97 -8.47
C ASN A 215 13.34 13.10 -7.33
N VAL A 216 13.81 13.74 -6.27
CA VAL A 216 14.22 13.04 -5.04
C VAL A 216 13.36 13.54 -3.89
N GLY A 217 12.81 12.62 -3.13
CA GLY A 217 11.96 12.91 -1.98
C GLY A 217 12.49 12.28 -0.70
N LEU A 218 12.28 12.97 0.42
CA LEU A 218 12.46 12.45 1.77
C LEU A 218 11.10 12.43 2.44
N GLY A 219 10.71 11.27 2.94
CA GLY A 219 9.38 11.10 3.50
C GLY A 219 9.31 10.16 4.68
N ALA A 220 8.16 10.21 5.34
CA ALA A 220 7.76 9.29 6.38
C ALA A 220 6.30 8.90 6.19
N ALA A 221 5.94 7.68 6.58
CA ALA A 221 4.56 7.22 6.55
C ALA A 221 4.28 6.31 7.76
N TRP A 222 3.02 6.23 8.15
CA TRP A 222 2.58 5.23 9.10
C TRP A 222 2.09 3.99 8.36
N ARG A 223 2.56 2.80 8.76
CA ARG A 223 2.15 1.53 8.18
C ARG A 223 1.65 0.57 9.24
N ILE A 224 0.49 -0.03 8.98
CA ILE A 224 -0.07 -1.15 9.74
C ILE A 224 -0.51 -2.20 8.73
N THR A 225 -0.15 -3.43 9.01
CA THR A 225 -0.57 -4.63 8.27
C THR A 225 -1.18 -5.59 9.26
N ARG A 226 -2.46 -5.94 9.08
CA ARG A 226 -3.22 -6.85 9.95
C ARG A 226 -3.86 -7.93 9.10
N PHE A 227 -3.68 -9.20 9.50
CA PHE A 227 -4.07 -10.34 8.70
C PHE A 227 -4.48 -11.53 9.56
N ARG A 228 -5.30 -12.43 9.01
CA ARG A 228 -5.70 -13.68 9.65
C ARG A 228 -4.55 -14.69 9.57
N LEU A 229 -4.23 -15.33 10.71
CA LEU A 229 -3.24 -16.39 10.82
C LEU A 229 -3.79 -17.73 10.31
N ASN A 230 -2.87 -18.63 9.94
CA ASN A 230 -3.17 -19.99 9.54
C ASN A 230 -4.00 -20.72 10.58
N LYS A 231 -5.01 -21.47 10.13
CA LYS A 231 -5.90 -22.28 11.00
C LYS A 231 -5.18 -23.43 11.70
N ASP A 232 -4.07 -23.91 11.14
CA ASP A 232 -3.25 -25.00 11.65
C ASP A 232 -1.89 -24.49 12.19
N GLY A 233 -1.72 -23.17 12.37
CA GLY A 233 -0.50 -22.53 12.85
C GLY A 233 -0.36 -22.50 14.36
N ALA A 234 0.67 -21.81 14.87
CA ALA A 234 0.96 -21.68 16.30
C ALA A 234 -0.20 -21.05 17.09
N VAL A 235 -0.94 -20.13 16.48
CA VAL A 235 -2.17 -19.54 17.03
C VAL A 235 -3.29 -19.73 15.99
N PRO A 236 -4.04 -20.84 16.06
CA PRO A 236 -5.04 -21.20 15.06
C PRO A 236 -6.11 -20.12 14.85
N ASN A 237 -6.30 -19.68 13.59
CA ASN A 237 -7.21 -18.60 13.23
C ASN A 237 -6.98 -17.29 14.01
N GLY A 238 -5.81 -17.09 14.59
CA GLY A 238 -5.44 -15.87 15.29
C GLY A 238 -5.22 -14.70 14.32
N ILE A 239 -4.66 -13.62 14.83
CA ILE A 239 -4.43 -12.40 14.08
C ILE A 239 -2.98 -11.99 14.23
N GLY A 240 -2.31 -11.78 13.11
CA GLY A 240 -1.00 -11.16 13.02
C GLY A 240 -1.13 -9.67 12.71
N GLU A 241 -0.32 -8.85 13.36
CA GLU A 241 -0.22 -7.43 13.05
C GLU A 241 1.24 -7.00 13.04
N GLU A 242 1.66 -6.35 11.97
CA GLU A 242 2.94 -5.64 11.87
C GLU A 242 2.65 -4.15 11.72
N ARG A 243 3.34 -3.32 12.50
CA ARG A 243 3.29 -1.88 12.36
C ARG A 243 4.67 -1.24 12.48
N GLY A 244 4.82 -0.06 11.87
CA GLY A 244 6.06 0.69 11.92
C GLY A 244 5.95 2.01 11.18
N VAL A 245 7.01 2.80 11.29
CA VAL A 245 7.16 4.08 10.61
C VAL A 245 8.32 3.98 9.62
N PRO A 246 8.06 3.72 8.33
CA PRO A 246 9.09 3.87 7.30
C PRO A 246 9.50 5.33 7.16
N LEU A 247 10.80 5.57 7.27
CA LEU A 247 11.50 6.79 6.87
C LEU A 247 12.24 6.46 5.59
N PHE A 248 12.02 7.20 4.50
CA PHE A 248 12.54 6.79 3.20
C PHE A 248 13.04 7.97 2.37
N LEU A 249 14.05 7.69 1.57
CA LEU A 249 14.40 8.45 0.39
C LEU A 249 13.77 7.79 -0.83
N ARG A 250 13.20 8.57 -1.72
CA ARG A 250 12.67 8.13 -3.00
C ARG A 250 13.31 8.89 -4.14
N ALA A 251 13.83 8.18 -5.12
CA ALA A 251 14.28 8.75 -6.39
C ALA A 251 13.28 8.33 -7.49
N THR A 252 12.66 9.31 -8.14
CA THR A 252 11.68 9.09 -9.20
C THR A 252 12.26 9.54 -10.53
N HIS A 253 12.17 8.69 -11.55
CA HIS A 253 12.51 9.01 -12.92
C HIS A 253 11.35 8.76 -13.87
N ALA A 254 11.01 9.76 -14.69
CA ALA A 254 9.98 9.62 -15.71
C ALA A 254 10.57 8.91 -16.95
N LEU A 255 10.02 7.74 -17.28
CA LEU A 255 10.38 6.96 -18.47
C LEU A 255 9.44 7.31 -19.65
N GLY A 256 9.31 8.62 -19.94
CA GLY A 256 8.35 9.16 -20.88
C GLY A 256 7.05 9.64 -20.20
N LYS A 257 5.99 9.86 -21.01
CA LYS A 257 4.73 10.48 -20.52
C LYS A 257 3.86 9.55 -19.66
N MET A 258 4.00 8.25 -19.83
CA MET A 258 3.06 7.25 -19.29
C MET A 258 3.70 6.26 -18.33
N LYS A 259 5.00 6.34 -18.12
CA LYS A 259 5.75 5.39 -17.29
C LYS A 259 6.68 6.13 -16.32
N SER A 260 6.85 5.57 -15.13
CA SER A 260 7.84 6.06 -14.18
C SER A 260 8.43 4.91 -13.36
N LEU A 261 9.66 5.11 -12.94
CA LEU A 261 10.38 4.26 -12.00
C LEU A 261 10.63 5.06 -10.73
N ASN A 262 10.32 4.47 -9.59
CA ASN A 262 10.59 5.04 -8.28
C ASN A 262 11.49 4.04 -7.53
N LEU A 263 12.61 4.49 -7.02
CA LEU A 263 13.52 3.70 -6.20
C LEU A 263 13.43 4.18 -4.76
N TYR A 264 13.40 3.26 -3.81
CA TYR A 264 13.30 3.55 -2.39
C TYR A 264 14.48 2.98 -1.63
N ALA A 265 15.01 3.74 -0.70
CA ALA A 265 15.92 3.28 0.33
C ALA A 265 15.56 3.99 1.65
N GLY A 266 15.59 3.27 2.76
CA GLY A 266 15.20 3.87 4.03
C GLY A 266 15.31 2.93 5.21
N LEU A 267 14.62 3.29 6.27
CA LEU A 267 14.59 2.57 7.54
C LEU A 267 13.14 2.45 8.02
N VAL A 268 12.78 1.31 8.58
CA VAL A 268 11.54 1.15 9.36
C VAL A 268 11.90 1.31 10.83
N THR A 269 11.24 2.23 11.51
CA THR A 269 11.44 2.54 12.94
C THR A 269 10.14 2.36 13.72
N ASN A 270 10.22 2.39 15.06
CA ASN A 270 9.05 2.21 15.93
C ASN A 270 8.24 0.96 15.59
N GLY A 271 8.98 -0.11 15.28
CA GLY A 271 8.41 -1.34 14.80
C GLY A 271 7.81 -2.20 15.90
N GLN A 272 6.71 -2.87 15.60
CA GLN A 272 6.08 -3.80 16.52
C GLN A 272 5.38 -4.92 15.77
N LEU A 273 5.56 -6.14 16.26
CA LEU A 273 4.80 -7.32 15.89
C LEU A 273 3.82 -7.66 17.01
N ARG A 274 2.60 -8.06 16.65
CA ARG A 274 1.57 -8.47 17.59
C ARG A 274 0.90 -9.74 17.10
N VAL A 275 0.63 -10.64 18.02
CA VAL A 275 -0.21 -11.83 17.83
C VAL A 275 -1.39 -11.74 18.76
N GLU A 276 -2.57 -11.92 18.22
CA GLU A 276 -3.84 -11.96 18.95
C GLU A 276 -4.53 -13.32 18.69
N ASP A 277 -5.37 -13.74 19.59
CA ASP A 277 -6.22 -14.91 19.39
C ASP A 277 -7.29 -14.66 18.30
N SER A 278 -8.13 -15.65 18.05
CA SER A 278 -9.20 -15.57 17.05
C SER A 278 -10.28 -14.53 17.37
N SER A 279 -10.38 -14.08 18.63
CA SER A 279 -11.31 -13.06 19.10
C SER A 279 -10.73 -11.63 19.13
N GLY A 280 -9.44 -11.49 18.79
CA GLY A 280 -8.74 -10.21 18.82
C GLY A 280 -8.11 -9.85 20.18
N SER A 281 -8.08 -10.79 21.13
CA SER A 281 -7.38 -10.59 22.40
C SER A 281 -5.88 -10.78 22.23
N GLU A 282 -5.08 -9.84 22.73
CA GLU A 282 -3.63 -9.88 22.59
C GLU A 282 -3.01 -11.04 23.36
N ILE A 283 -2.25 -11.89 22.66
CA ILE A 283 -1.47 -12.98 23.24
C ILE A 283 -0.02 -12.52 23.45
N ARG A 284 0.57 -11.91 22.42
CA ARG A 284 1.98 -11.49 22.46
C ARG A 284 2.18 -10.20 21.69
N ARG A 285 3.13 -9.42 22.18
CA ARG A 285 3.60 -8.19 21.54
C ARG A 285 5.11 -8.10 21.70
N VAL A 286 5.81 -7.84 20.62
CA VAL A 286 7.25 -7.61 20.63
C VAL A 286 7.58 -6.40 19.75
N ASN A 287 8.48 -5.53 20.24
CA ASN A 287 9.01 -4.49 19.39
C ASN A 287 10.19 -5.04 18.59
N PHE A 288 10.47 -4.39 17.49
CA PHE A 288 11.69 -4.66 16.75
C PHE A 288 12.53 -3.41 16.54
N GLY A 289 13.82 -3.61 16.45
CA GLY A 289 14.79 -2.56 16.18
C GLY A 289 14.63 -1.95 14.79
N THR A 290 15.35 -0.85 14.57
CA THR A 290 15.36 -0.21 13.26
C THR A 290 15.91 -1.16 12.20
N MET A 291 15.18 -1.33 11.10
CA MET A 291 15.55 -2.21 10.00
C MET A 291 15.63 -1.48 8.66
N PRO A 292 16.59 -1.80 7.79
CA PRO A 292 16.69 -1.19 6.48
C PRO A 292 15.55 -1.65 5.56
N ILE A 293 15.12 -0.74 4.66
CA ILE A 293 14.10 -1.03 3.66
C ILE A 293 14.56 -0.55 2.31
N PHE A 294 14.37 -1.39 1.27
CA PHE A 294 14.71 -1.10 -0.11
C PHE A 294 13.56 -1.53 -1.02
N GLY A 295 13.33 -0.79 -2.07
CA GLY A 295 12.30 -1.16 -3.03
C GLY A 295 12.36 -0.38 -4.32
N ALA A 296 11.56 -0.83 -5.27
CA ALA A 296 11.36 -0.14 -6.54
C ALA A 296 9.89 -0.21 -6.92
N THR A 297 9.33 0.87 -7.45
CA THR A 297 7.97 0.88 -8.00
C THR A 297 8.01 1.26 -9.45
N PHE A 298 7.57 0.37 -10.32
CA PHE A 298 7.31 0.66 -11.72
C PHE A 298 5.83 0.97 -11.90
N ILE A 299 5.53 2.10 -12.54
CA ILE A 299 4.18 2.52 -12.86
C ILE A 299 4.08 2.65 -14.38
N ALA A 300 3.08 2.01 -14.99
CA ALA A 300 2.71 2.20 -16.38
C ALA A 300 1.24 2.57 -16.51
N ARG A 301 0.94 3.52 -17.39
CA ARG A 301 -0.41 3.90 -17.81
C ARG A 301 -0.51 3.71 -19.31
N PHE A 302 -1.71 3.43 -19.82
CA PHE A 302 -1.94 3.11 -21.23
C PHE A 302 -3.04 3.99 -21.82
#